data_0fa03fc796ae831083139bd5fd500c69
#
_entry.id   0fa03fc796ae831083139bd5fd500c69
#
_cell.length_a   1.000
_cell.length_b   1.000
_cell.length_c   1.000
_cell.angle_alpha   90.00
_cell.angle_beta   90.00
_cell.angle_gamma   90.00
#
_symmetry.space_group_name_H-M   'P 1'
#
loop_
_entity.id
_entity.type
_entity.pdbx_description
1 polymer ?
#
loop_
_entity_poly.entity_id
_entity_poly.type
_entity_poly.pdbx_seq_one_letter_code
_entity_poly.pdbx_strand_id
1 'polypeptide(L)'
;MRLPTIPSVSLLPSAAAAMVLCLAGCGQSTSEPSSPVKPKQAKSNYVIGMSQCNLGEPWRVQMNADVEAAAKQHPNLKVVFKDAQNDTLKQRAHVEEFVSAGVDLIIISPKEAAPLTEPVAKAMDAGIPVIVLDRRLIGDKYTSFIGADNKRIGKAAGQWIVKKLGGKGKVVELKGLMTSTPGQDRNSGFRAGIAGSGVEVIFEADMKWLEPGARKEMESALSRYSKIDLVYAHNDPGAHGAYLAAKAAGREKDILFVGIDALPQEGVAYVSQGILSATFQYPTGGAEAVDVALKVLQGETVPKEITLGSRLFTRENVARGGEPLN
;
A
#
# COMPACT_ATOMS: atom_id res chain seq x y z
N MET A 1 25.57 -61.73 1.46
CA MET A 1 25.84 -62.92 0.60
C MET A 1 26.09 -62.41 -0.80
N ARG A 2 27.38 -62.48 -1.19
CA ARG A 2 27.95 -62.55 -2.54
C ARG A 2 27.46 -61.67 -3.69
N LEU A 3 28.31 -60.72 -4.05
CA LEU A 3 28.59 -60.30 -5.44
C LEU A 3 29.10 -61.48 -6.31
N PRO A 4 29.01 -61.44 -7.62
CA PRO A 4 30.24 -61.33 -8.42
C PRO A 4 30.09 -60.42 -9.68
N THR A 5 31.05 -59.57 -9.95
CA THR A 5 32.26 -59.69 -10.80
C THR A 5 32.08 -59.55 -12.32
N ILE A 6 32.81 -58.58 -12.84
CA ILE A 6 33.11 -58.16 -14.21
C ILE A 6 33.79 -59.31 -15.03
N PRO A 7 33.80 -59.24 -16.41
CA PRO A 7 35.11 -58.96 -16.99
C PRO A 7 35.13 -58.01 -18.22
N SER A 8 36.24 -57.30 -18.28
CA SER A 8 36.80 -56.55 -19.39
C SER A 8 37.36 -57.43 -20.52
N VAL A 9 37.33 -56.95 -21.78
CA VAL A 9 38.36 -57.23 -22.78
C VAL A 9 38.55 -56.06 -23.71
N SER A 10 39.78 -55.67 -23.83
CA SER A 10 40.46 -54.73 -24.74
C SER A 10 40.64 -55.26 -26.16
N LEU A 11 40.82 -54.36 -27.13
CA LEU A 11 41.97 -54.35 -28.05
C LEU A 11 41.79 -53.32 -29.22
N LEU A 12 42.72 -52.40 -29.32
CA LEU A 12 43.13 -51.61 -30.48
C LEU A 12 43.91 -52.54 -31.45
N PRO A 13 44.42 -52.16 -32.68
CA PRO A 13 44.63 -50.83 -33.28
C PRO A 13 44.38 -50.75 -34.83
N SER A 14 44.50 -49.62 -35.46
CA SER A 14 45.50 -49.29 -36.50
C SER A 14 45.17 -48.02 -37.25
N ALA A 15 46.23 -47.32 -37.56
CA ALA A 15 46.32 -46.02 -38.14
C ALA A 15 46.12 -46.05 -39.70
N ALA A 16 45.65 -44.91 -40.22
CA ALA A 16 46.07 -44.43 -41.55
C ALA A 16 45.95 -42.90 -41.57
N ALA A 17 47.07 -42.27 -41.80
CA ALA A 17 47.26 -40.84 -41.98
C ALA A 17 46.78 -40.42 -43.37
N ALA A 18 46.07 -39.32 -43.48
CA ALA A 18 45.99 -38.54 -44.71
C ALA A 18 46.03 -37.06 -44.36
N MET A 19 47.11 -36.45 -44.77
CA MET A 19 47.43 -35.02 -44.63
C MET A 19 46.72 -34.27 -45.76
N VAL A 20 45.87 -33.30 -45.42
CA VAL A 20 45.42 -32.30 -46.42
C VAL A 20 45.50 -30.90 -45.77
N LEU A 21 46.10 -30.02 -46.53
CA LEU A 21 46.56 -28.69 -46.25
C LEU A 21 45.43 -27.73 -45.76
N CYS A 22 45.86 -26.85 -44.87
CA CYS A 22 45.20 -25.64 -44.45
C CYS A 22 44.83 -24.67 -45.55
N LEU A 23 43.61 -24.16 -45.53
CA LEU A 23 43.31 -22.81 -45.98
C LEU A 23 42.58 -22.09 -44.87
N ALA A 24 43.28 -21.11 -44.33
CA ALA A 24 42.74 -20.18 -43.34
C ALA A 24 41.67 -19.31 -44.00
N GLY A 25 40.41 -19.56 -43.63
CA GLY A 25 39.30 -18.68 -43.90
C GLY A 25 38.95 -17.92 -42.61
N CYS A 26 39.34 -16.66 -42.49
CA CYS A 26 38.82 -15.73 -41.51
C CYS A 26 37.31 -15.56 -41.75
N GLY A 27 36.52 -16.31 -41.01
CA GLY A 27 35.08 -16.08 -40.88
C GLY A 27 34.83 -14.88 -39.98
N GLN A 28 34.67 -13.68 -40.54
CA GLN A 28 34.05 -12.55 -39.84
C GLN A 28 32.62 -12.94 -39.53
N SER A 29 32.34 -13.15 -38.24
CA SER A 29 30.96 -13.16 -37.75
C SER A 29 30.39 -11.77 -37.92
N THR A 30 29.67 -11.54 -39.00
CA THR A 30 28.78 -10.37 -39.10
C THR A 30 27.62 -10.60 -38.17
N SER A 31 27.69 -9.97 -36.99
CA SER A 31 26.50 -9.77 -36.15
C SER A 31 25.53 -8.95 -36.98
N GLU A 32 24.40 -9.55 -37.37
CA GLU A 32 23.29 -8.83 -37.94
C GLU A 32 22.86 -7.72 -36.95
N PRO A 33 22.69 -6.47 -37.43
CA PRO A 33 22.15 -5.42 -36.55
C PRO A 33 20.75 -5.82 -36.14
N SER A 34 20.51 -5.93 -34.82
CA SER A 34 19.20 -6.12 -34.25
C SER A 34 18.27 -5.10 -34.87
N SER A 35 17.18 -5.55 -35.49
CA SER A 35 16.15 -4.68 -36.06
C SER A 35 15.72 -3.68 -35.02
N PRO A 36 15.60 -2.37 -35.33
CA PRO A 36 15.14 -1.39 -34.39
C PRO A 36 13.74 -1.76 -33.93
N VAL A 37 13.55 -1.92 -32.61
CA VAL A 37 12.25 -2.10 -31.98
C VAL A 37 11.42 -0.90 -32.42
N LYS A 38 10.42 -1.10 -33.28
CA LYS A 38 9.51 -0.05 -33.69
C LYS A 38 8.86 0.51 -32.42
N PRO A 39 8.89 1.83 -32.20
CA PRO A 39 8.19 2.42 -31.10
C PRO A 39 6.71 2.02 -31.22
N LYS A 40 6.15 1.46 -30.12
CA LYS A 40 4.73 1.10 -30.03
C LYS A 40 3.95 2.37 -30.34
N GLN A 41 3.20 2.39 -31.46
CA GLN A 41 2.40 3.56 -31.81
C GLN A 41 1.54 3.95 -30.60
N ALA A 42 1.63 5.19 -30.15
CA ALA A 42 0.82 5.70 -29.07
C ALA A 42 -0.67 5.48 -29.41
N LYS A 43 -1.39 4.74 -28.59
CA LYS A 43 -2.83 4.60 -28.74
C LYS A 43 -3.49 5.97 -28.63
N SER A 44 -4.53 6.18 -29.43
CA SER A 44 -5.33 7.42 -29.33
C SER A 44 -6.14 7.51 -28.04
N ASN A 45 -6.46 6.36 -27.41
CA ASN A 45 -7.23 6.27 -26.17
C ASN A 45 -6.71 5.11 -25.31
N TYR A 46 -6.65 5.34 -24.02
CA TYR A 46 -6.25 4.35 -23.00
C TYR A 46 -7.40 4.08 -22.04
N VAL A 47 -7.50 2.84 -21.57
CA VAL A 47 -8.44 2.40 -20.54
C VAL A 47 -7.66 1.89 -19.33
N ILE A 48 -7.86 2.51 -18.18
CA ILE A 48 -7.32 2.07 -16.89
C ILE A 48 -8.43 1.40 -16.11
N GLY A 49 -8.19 0.18 -15.59
CA GLY A 49 -9.03 -0.46 -14.60
C GLY A 49 -8.60 -0.07 -13.20
N MET A 50 -9.50 0.55 -12.39
CA MET A 50 -9.23 0.85 -10.97
C MET A 50 -10.03 -0.09 -10.09
N SER A 51 -9.34 -0.95 -9.32
CA SER A 51 -9.95 -1.84 -8.33
C SER A 51 -9.75 -1.30 -6.92
N GLN A 52 -10.81 -0.77 -6.32
CA GLN A 52 -10.85 -0.32 -4.93
C GLN A 52 -11.33 -1.44 -4.01
N CYS A 53 -10.72 -1.59 -2.82
CA CYS A 53 -11.11 -2.64 -1.89
C CYS A 53 -12.49 -2.39 -1.24
N ASN A 54 -12.85 -1.14 -0.99
CA ASN A 54 -14.19 -0.72 -0.55
C ASN A 54 -14.35 0.80 -0.69
N LEU A 55 -15.59 1.29 -0.55
CA LEU A 55 -15.94 2.71 -0.50
C LEU A 55 -16.65 3.10 0.81
N GLY A 56 -16.52 2.27 1.84
CA GLY A 56 -17.07 2.55 3.19
C GLY A 56 -16.21 3.49 4.04
N GLU A 57 -15.01 3.84 3.57
CA GLU A 57 -14.09 4.76 4.22
C GLU A 57 -14.00 6.06 3.39
N PRO A 58 -14.24 7.25 3.97
CA PRO A 58 -14.14 8.52 3.24
C PRO A 58 -12.80 8.74 2.54
N TRP A 59 -11.70 8.26 3.14
CA TRP A 59 -10.38 8.33 2.53
C TRP A 59 -10.30 7.57 1.19
N ARG A 60 -11.01 6.44 1.05
CA ARG A 60 -11.06 5.68 -0.20
C ARG A 60 -11.95 6.32 -1.26
N VAL A 61 -13.02 6.96 -0.82
CA VAL A 61 -13.85 7.79 -1.70
C VAL A 61 -13.02 8.94 -2.26
N GLN A 62 -12.21 9.60 -1.41
CA GLN A 62 -11.30 10.65 -1.84
C GLN A 62 -10.24 10.14 -2.81
N MET A 63 -9.65 8.95 -2.56
CA MET A 63 -8.70 8.33 -3.50
C MET A 63 -9.31 8.16 -4.91
N ASN A 64 -10.52 7.64 -5.00
CA ASN A 64 -11.20 7.50 -6.28
C ASN A 64 -11.48 8.86 -6.93
N ALA A 65 -11.89 9.86 -6.13
CA ALA A 65 -12.12 11.22 -6.62
C ALA A 65 -10.81 11.86 -7.15
N ASP A 66 -9.69 11.64 -6.49
CA ASP A 66 -8.37 12.15 -6.92
C ASP A 66 -7.93 11.49 -8.24
N VAL A 67 -8.10 10.16 -8.36
CA VAL A 67 -7.85 9.44 -9.61
C VAL A 67 -8.75 9.98 -10.73
N GLU A 68 -10.05 10.16 -10.46
CA GLU A 68 -11.00 10.68 -11.45
C GLU A 68 -10.67 12.11 -11.88
N ALA A 69 -10.36 12.97 -10.92
CA ALA A 69 -10.01 14.36 -11.18
C ALA A 69 -8.72 14.49 -12.02
N ALA A 70 -7.69 13.70 -11.70
CA ALA A 70 -6.46 13.65 -12.48
C ALA A 70 -6.71 13.10 -13.88
N ALA A 71 -7.46 12.00 -14.01
CA ALA A 71 -7.77 11.41 -15.31
C ALA A 71 -8.56 12.35 -16.24
N LYS A 72 -9.46 13.17 -15.70
CA LYS A 72 -10.23 14.17 -16.47
C LYS A 72 -9.36 15.23 -17.14
N GLN A 73 -8.12 15.43 -16.68
CA GLN A 73 -7.16 16.36 -17.36
C GLN A 73 -6.62 15.76 -18.67
N HIS A 74 -6.87 14.49 -18.94
CA HIS A 74 -6.35 13.74 -20.08
C HIS A 74 -7.51 13.15 -20.91
N PRO A 75 -7.97 13.85 -21.97
CA PRO A 75 -9.15 13.43 -22.74
C PRO A 75 -9.04 12.04 -23.39
N ASN A 76 -7.82 11.55 -23.57
CA ASN A 76 -7.51 10.22 -24.11
C ASN A 76 -7.45 9.11 -23.03
N LEU A 77 -7.78 9.44 -21.78
CA LEU A 77 -7.72 8.49 -20.66
C LEU A 77 -9.11 8.23 -20.10
N LYS A 78 -9.50 6.96 -20.05
CA LYS A 78 -10.74 6.51 -19.38
C LYS A 78 -10.39 5.63 -18.20
N VAL A 79 -10.96 5.91 -17.03
CA VAL A 79 -10.85 5.03 -15.85
C VAL A 79 -12.17 4.30 -15.62
N VAL A 80 -12.08 2.98 -15.41
CA VAL A 80 -13.21 2.11 -15.07
C VAL A 80 -13.03 1.68 -13.62
N PHE A 81 -13.86 2.23 -12.74
CA PHE A 81 -13.84 1.94 -11.31
C PHE A 81 -14.64 0.70 -10.96
N LYS A 82 -14.08 -0.12 -10.06
CA LYS A 82 -14.78 -1.26 -9.45
C LYS A 82 -14.59 -1.25 -7.94
N ASP A 83 -15.68 -1.43 -7.20
CA ASP A 83 -15.71 -1.52 -5.74
C ASP A 83 -15.86 -2.97 -5.30
N ALA A 84 -14.88 -3.49 -4.58
CA ALA A 84 -14.90 -4.86 -4.07
C ALA A 84 -15.77 -5.02 -2.80
N GLN A 85 -16.26 -3.93 -2.20
CA GLN A 85 -17.16 -3.95 -1.05
C GLN A 85 -16.62 -4.79 0.14
N ASN A 86 -15.32 -4.69 0.39
CA ASN A 86 -14.61 -5.50 1.39
C ASN A 86 -14.64 -7.02 1.13
N ASP A 87 -14.88 -7.45 -0.11
CA ASP A 87 -14.83 -8.86 -0.52
C ASP A 87 -13.56 -9.11 -1.34
N THR A 88 -12.66 -9.94 -0.79
CA THR A 88 -11.39 -10.29 -1.44
C THR A 88 -11.59 -11.12 -2.71
N LEU A 89 -12.58 -12.01 -2.76
CA LEU A 89 -12.88 -12.80 -3.97
C LEU A 89 -13.41 -11.90 -5.07
N LYS A 90 -14.27 -10.95 -4.73
CA LYS A 90 -14.75 -9.94 -5.67
C LYS A 90 -13.61 -9.08 -6.21
N GLN A 91 -12.64 -8.71 -5.37
CA GLN A 91 -11.49 -7.96 -5.83
C GLN A 91 -10.57 -8.77 -6.76
N ARG A 92 -10.40 -10.09 -6.51
CA ARG A 92 -9.74 -11.00 -7.45
C ARG A 92 -10.45 -11.01 -8.81
N ALA A 93 -11.77 -11.19 -8.80
CA ALA A 93 -12.58 -11.17 -10.01
C ALA A 93 -12.43 -9.86 -10.80
N HIS A 94 -12.33 -8.71 -10.12
CA HIS A 94 -12.07 -7.42 -10.79
C HIS A 94 -10.77 -7.44 -11.61
N VAL A 95 -9.69 -7.99 -11.06
CA VAL A 95 -8.41 -8.08 -11.79
C VAL A 95 -8.56 -9.00 -13.01
N GLU A 96 -9.19 -10.16 -12.84
CA GLU A 96 -9.44 -11.12 -13.92
C GLU A 96 -10.33 -10.54 -15.03
N GLU A 97 -11.37 -9.78 -14.66
CA GLU A 97 -12.23 -9.08 -15.60
C GLU A 97 -11.51 -7.97 -16.36
N PHE A 98 -10.62 -7.20 -15.70
CA PHE A 98 -9.80 -6.20 -16.36
C PHE A 98 -8.81 -6.83 -17.35
N VAL A 99 -8.21 -7.97 -16.99
CA VAL A 99 -7.35 -8.74 -17.89
C VAL A 99 -8.14 -9.22 -19.10
N SER A 100 -9.31 -9.81 -18.87
CA SER A 100 -10.18 -10.32 -19.95
C SER A 100 -10.71 -9.20 -20.85
N ALA A 101 -10.98 -8.01 -20.30
CA ALA A 101 -11.39 -6.83 -21.04
C ALA A 101 -10.25 -6.15 -21.81
N GLY A 102 -9.01 -6.57 -21.60
CA GLY A 102 -7.84 -6.01 -22.27
C GLY A 102 -7.60 -4.55 -21.94
N VAL A 103 -7.76 -4.13 -20.67
CA VAL A 103 -7.43 -2.76 -20.25
C VAL A 103 -5.94 -2.50 -20.46
N ASP A 104 -5.55 -1.24 -20.62
CA ASP A 104 -4.17 -0.88 -20.91
C ASP A 104 -3.28 -0.85 -19.67
N LEU A 105 -3.88 -0.66 -18.47
CA LEU A 105 -3.21 -0.64 -17.18
C LEU A 105 -4.23 -0.91 -16.06
N ILE A 106 -3.77 -1.50 -14.97
CA ILE A 106 -4.58 -1.67 -13.76
C ILE A 106 -3.97 -0.84 -12.63
N ILE A 107 -4.81 -0.09 -11.91
CA ILE A 107 -4.52 0.47 -10.59
C ILE A 107 -5.29 -0.36 -9.56
N ILE A 108 -4.63 -0.83 -8.51
CA ILE A 108 -5.26 -1.60 -7.45
C ILE A 108 -4.86 -1.10 -6.07
N SER A 109 -5.85 -0.85 -5.21
CA SER A 109 -5.62 -0.73 -3.76
C SER A 109 -6.11 -2.02 -3.09
N PRO A 110 -5.21 -2.98 -2.81
CA PRO A 110 -5.62 -4.32 -2.41
C PRO A 110 -6.20 -4.34 -0.99
N LYS A 111 -7.26 -5.11 -0.77
CA LYS A 111 -7.79 -5.33 0.57
C LYS A 111 -6.78 -6.08 1.45
N GLU A 112 -6.23 -7.16 0.93
CA GLU A 112 -5.28 -8.04 1.60
C GLU A 112 -4.14 -8.42 0.66
N ALA A 113 -2.93 -8.54 1.19
CA ALA A 113 -1.74 -8.75 0.37
C ALA A 113 -1.72 -10.15 -0.29
N ALA A 114 -1.80 -11.22 0.51
CA ALA A 114 -1.59 -12.60 0.05
C ALA A 114 -2.55 -13.04 -1.08
N PRO A 115 -3.89 -12.91 -0.93
CA PRO A 115 -4.82 -13.43 -1.94
C PRO A 115 -4.85 -12.63 -3.25
N LEU A 116 -4.31 -11.39 -3.26
CA LEU A 116 -4.28 -10.53 -4.45
C LEU A 116 -2.93 -10.53 -5.17
N THR A 117 -1.90 -11.14 -4.59
CA THR A 117 -0.57 -11.22 -5.19
C THR A 117 -0.58 -12.02 -6.50
N GLU A 118 -1.21 -13.19 -6.51
CA GLU A 118 -1.26 -14.05 -7.70
C GLU A 118 -2.08 -13.42 -8.85
N PRO A 119 -3.30 -12.90 -8.63
CA PRO A 119 -4.05 -12.22 -9.70
C PRO A 119 -3.28 -11.06 -10.34
N VAL A 120 -2.61 -10.24 -9.53
CA VAL A 120 -1.77 -9.13 -10.05
C VAL A 120 -0.58 -9.67 -10.85
N ALA A 121 0.08 -10.73 -10.36
CA ALA A 121 1.17 -11.36 -11.10
C ALA A 121 0.70 -11.89 -12.46
N LYS A 122 -0.49 -12.49 -12.54
CA LYS A 122 -1.10 -12.95 -13.81
C LYS A 122 -1.43 -11.80 -14.76
N ALA A 123 -1.90 -10.65 -14.25
CA ALA A 123 -2.11 -9.46 -15.07
C ALA A 123 -0.79 -8.98 -15.69
N MET A 124 0.29 -8.95 -14.90
CA MET A 124 1.63 -8.62 -15.40
C MET A 124 2.12 -9.61 -16.45
N ASP A 125 1.89 -10.92 -16.26
CA ASP A 125 2.24 -11.97 -17.23
C ASP A 125 1.44 -11.84 -18.54
N ALA A 126 0.22 -11.33 -18.46
CA ALA A 126 -0.61 -11.01 -19.63
C ALA A 126 -0.18 -9.70 -20.33
N GLY A 127 0.89 -9.06 -19.87
CA GLY A 127 1.42 -7.81 -20.45
C GLY A 127 0.66 -6.55 -20.04
N ILE A 128 -0.20 -6.62 -19.02
CA ILE A 128 -0.92 -5.46 -18.48
C ILE A 128 -0.14 -4.93 -17.27
N PRO A 129 0.44 -3.71 -17.35
CA PRO A 129 1.14 -3.11 -16.22
C PRO A 129 0.18 -2.85 -15.06
N VAL A 130 0.68 -3.03 -13.83
CA VAL A 130 -0.11 -2.83 -12.61
C VAL A 130 0.57 -1.83 -11.69
N ILE A 131 -0.17 -0.80 -11.29
CA ILE A 131 0.21 0.14 -10.22
C ILE A 131 -0.51 -0.31 -8.95
N VAL A 132 0.27 -0.58 -7.92
CA VAL A 132 -0.23 -0.92 -6.57
C VAL A 132 -0.26 0.35 -5.74
N LEU A 133 -1.42 0.68 -5.21
CA LEU A 133 -1.66 1.94 -4.49
C LEU A 133 -2.02 1.67 -3.03
N ASP A 134 -1.43 2.41 -2.09
CA ASP A 134 -1.70 2.36 -0.64
C ASP A 134 -1.21 1.07 0.05
N ARG A 135 -1.81 -0.08 -0.24
CA ARG A 135 -1.51 -1.36 0.40
C ARG A 135 -0.60 -2.20 -0.47
N ARG A 136 0.41 -2.81 0.14
CA ARG A 136 1.37 -3.65 -0.58
C ARG A 136 0.82 -5.05 -0.86
N LEU A 137 1.40 -5.68 -1.86
CA LEU A 137 1.29 -7.11 -2.14
C LEU A 137 2.51 -7.86 -1.57
N ILE A 138 2.49 -9.18 -1.63
CA ILE A 138 3.67 -10.01 -1.31
C ILE A 138 4.57 -10.06 -2.57
N GLY A 139 5.86 -9.79 -2.38
CA GLY A 139 6.81 -9.71 -3.50
C GLY A 139 6.69 -8.42 -4.30
N ASP A 140 7.22 -8.43 -5.52
CA ASP A 140 7.44 -7.23 -6.32
C ASP A 140 6.95 -7.33 -7.77
N LYS A 141 6.12 -8.33 -8.10
CA LYS A 141 5.61 -8.54 -9.46
C LYS A 141 4.46 -7.60 -9.80
N TYR A 142 4.77 -6.31 -9.85
CA TYR A 142 3.93 -5.19 -10.29
C TYR A 142 4.82 -4.13 -10.93
N THR A 143 4.26 -3.13 -11.58
CA THR A 143 5.03 -2.06 -12.26
C THR A 143 5.61 -1.08 -11.25
N SER A 144 4.75 -0.48 -10.41
CA SER A 144 5.13 0.50 -9.40
C SER A 144 4.22 0.38 -8.18
N PHE A 145 4.76 0.68 -6.99
CA PHE A 145 4.00 0.89 -5.76
C PHE A 145 4.00 2.38 -5.40
N ILE A 146 2.85 2.91 -5.00
CA ILE A 146 2.69 4.29 -4.55
C ILE A 146 2.00 4.30 -3.19
N GLY A 147 2.59 4.95 -2.20
CA GLY A 147 2.03 5.08 -0.85
C GLY A 147 2.97 5.83 0.07
N ALA A 148 2.53 6.16 1.28
CA ALA A 148 3.40 6.74 2.30
C ALA A 148 4.02 5.67 3.21
N ASP A 149 5.02 6.03 3.99
CA ASP A 149 5.67 5.14 4.95
C ASP A 149 4.83 5.01 6.24
N ASN A 150 3.95 4.01 6.27
CA ASN A 150 3.07 3.73 7.41
C ASN A 150 3.83 3.46 8.71
N LYS A 151 5.00 2.81 8.62
CA LYS A 151 5.82 2.50 9.80
C LYS A 151 6.41 3.77 10.40
N ARG A 152 6.88 4.69 9.55
CA ARG A 152 7.36 6.01 9.96
C ARG A 152 6.23 6.85 10.57
N ILE A 153 5.05 6.87 9.95
CA ILE A 153 3.87 7.57 10.47
C ILE A 153 3.49 7.03 11.86
N GLY A 154 3.38 5.70 12.00
CA GLY A 154 3.10 5.07 13.29
C GLY A 154 4.14 5.41 14.36
N LYS A 155 5.44 5.40 13.99
CA LYS A 155 6.52 5.78 14.90
C LYS A 155 6.42 7.25 15.33
N ALA A 156 6.16 8.15 14.39
CA ALA A 156 5.96 9.57 14.68
C ALA A 156 4.76 9.80 15.60
N ALA A 157 3.64 9.07 15.38
CA ALA A 157 2.48 9.11 16.26
C ALA A 157 2.84 8.66 17.68
N GLY A 158 3.56 7.54 17.84
CA GLY A 158 4.03 7.07 19.14
C GLY A 158 4.91 8.08 19.86
N GLN A 159 5.89 8.65 19.17
CA GLN A 159 6.77 9.68 19.73
C GLN A 159 6.01 10.94 20.14
N TRP A 160 5.06 11.39 19.32
CA TRP A 160 4.20 12.52 19.66
C TRP A 160 3.36 12.22 20.91
N ILE A 161 2.80 11.02 21.02
CA ILE A 161 2.01 10.57 22.18
C ILE A 161 2.86 10.55 23.45
N VAL A 162 4.06 9.99 23.40
CA VAL A 162 5.01 10.02 24.53
C VAL A 162 5.27 11.44 25.00
N LYS A 163 5.56 12.36 24.09
CA LYS A 163 5.77 13.79 24.39
C LYS A 163 4.51 14.43 24.98
N LYS A 164 3.34 14.17 24.37
CA LYS A 164 2.05 14.78 24.80
C LYS A 164 1.63 14.33 26.19
N LEU A 165 1.91 13.07 26.56
CA LEU A 165 1.60 12.50 27.87
C LEU A 165 2.70 12.71 28.93
N GLY A 166 3.79 13.41 28.60
CA GLY A 166 4.90 13.63 29.54
C GLY A 166 5.65 12.34 29.89
N GLY A 167 5.74 11.41 28.95
CA GLY A 167 6.53 10.18 29.05
C GLY A 167 5.80 8.96 29.60
N LYS A 168 4.58 9.08 30.12
CA LYS A 168 3.81 7.95 30.71
C LYS A 168 2.31 8.16 30.57
N GLY A 169 1.55 7.08 30.47
CA GLY A 169 0.09 7.13 30.41
C GLY A 169 -0.53 5.85 29.89
N LYS A 170 -1.83 5.72 30.01
CA LYS A 170 -2.63 4.56 29.58
C LYS A 170 -3.28 4.84 28.24
N VAL A 171 -2.92 4.06 27.22
CA VAL A 171 -3.34 4.25 25.85
C VAL A 171 -4.20 3.08 25.38
N VAL A 172 -5.27 3.40 24.67
CA VAL A 172 -6.06 2.46 23.85
C VAL A 172 -5.58 2.53 22.42
N GLU A 173 -5.27 1.40 21.81
CA GLU A 173 -4.90 1.31 20.39
C GLU A 173 -6.04 0.67 19.59
N LEU A 174 -6.66 1.43 18.69
CA LEU A 174 -7.67 0.94 17.75
C LEU A 174 -7.02 0.71 16.39
N LYS A 175 -6.73 -0.57 16.12
CA LYS A 175 -6.00 -0.98 14.92
C LYS A 175 -6.90 -1.07 13.70
N GLY A 176 -6.34 -0.76 12.54
CA GLY A 176 -6.95 -1.10 11.26
C GLY A 176 -6.86 -2.59 10.96
N LEU A 177 -7.42 -3.02 9.82
CA LEU A 177 -7.42 -4.41 9.40
C LEU A 177 -6.00 -5.01 9.41
N MET A 178 -5.72 -5.95 10.32
CA MET A 178 -4.38 -6.49 10.55
C MET A 178 -3.91 -7.48 9.46
N THR A 179 -4.77 -7.86 8.52
CA THR A 179 -4.38 -8.57 7.29
C THR A 179 -3.91 -7.63 6.18
N SER A 180 -3.93 -6.30 6.42
CA SER A 180 -3.40 -5.28 5.51
C SER A 180 -2.06 -4.72 5.99
N THR A 181 -1.18 -4.38 5.05
CA THR A 181 0.15 -3.84 5.38
C THR A 181 0.12 -2.54 6.19
N PRO A 182 -0.78 -1.55 5.91
CA PRO A 182 -0.84 -0.35 6.74
C PRO A 182 -1.22 -0.63 8.20
N GLY A 183 -2.10 -1.60 8.47
CA GLY A 183 -2.45 -1.98 9.83
C GLY A 183 -1.24 -2.51 10.60
N GLN A 184 -0.47 -3.40 9.98
CA GLN A 184 0.74 -3.98 10.57
C GLN A 184 1.84 -2.92 10.78
N ASP A 185 2.06 -2.08 9.77
CA ASP A 185 3.12 -1.06 9.80
C ASP A 185 2.84 0.06 10.80
N ARG A 186 1.58 0.56 10.85
CA ARG A 186 1.17 1.58 11.84
C ARG A 186 1.30 1.03 13.26
N ASN A 187 0.89 -0.23 13.52
CA ASN A 187 1.08 -0.89 14.81
C ASN A 187 2.57 -1.02 15.17
N SER A 188 3.38 -1.64 14.31
CA SER A 188 4.80 -1.86 14.59
C SER A 188 5.57 -0.54 14.75
N GLY A 189 5.24 0.46 13.95
CA GLY A 189 5.78 1.82 14.07
C GLY A 189 5.42 2.46 15.39
N PHE A 190 4.14 2.43 15.78
CA PHE A 190 3.67 2.96 17.05
C PHE A 190 4.38 2.31 18.24
N ARG A 191 4.49 0.97 18.26
CA ARG A 191 5.24 0.24 19.31
C ARG A 191 6.70 0.70 19.39
N ALA A 192 7.34 0.92 18.24
CA ALA A 192 8.70 1.46 18.20
C ALA A 192 8.78 2.92 18.70
N GLY A 193 7.72 3.71 18.45
CA GLY A 193 7.64 5.11 18.88
C GLY A 193 7.48 5.28 20.39
N ILE A 194 6.79 4.37 21.06
CA ILE A 194 6.58 4.39 22.52
C ILE A 194 7.64 3.59 23.29
N ALA A 195 8.52 2.86 22.61
CA ALA A 195 9.51 2.01 23.26
C ALA A 195 10.42 2.81 24.20
N GLY A 196 10.71 2.25 25.39
CA GLY A 196 11.52 2.89 26.42
C GLY A 196 10.83 4.02 27.20
N SER A 197 9.53 4.28 26.95
CA SER A 197 8.72 5.21 27.72
C SER A 197 7.87 4.50 28.79
N GLY A 198 7.17 5.26 29.61
CA GLY A 198 6.16 4.77 30.55
C GLY A 198 4.73 4.74 29.94
N VAL A 199 4.61 4.81 28.62
CA VAL A 199 3.31 4.68 27.93
C VAL A 199 2.92 3.20 27.86
N GLU A 200 1.75 2.87 28.41
CA GLU A 200 1.20 1.53 28.47
C GLU A 200 -0.01 1.40 27.55
N VAL A 201 0.02 0.41 26.65
CA VAL A 201 -1.16 0.06 25.86
C VAL A 201 -2.00 -0.93 26.67
N ILE A 202 -3.08 -0.42 27.26
CA ILE A 202 -3.95 -1.20 28.16
C ILE A 202 -5.06 -1.94 27.44
N PHE A 203 -5.38 -1.53 26.22
CA PHE A 203 -6.38 -2.18 25.37
C PHE A 203 -6.01 -2.02 23.91
N GLU A 204 -6.19 -3.06 23.13
CA GLU A 204 -6.02 -3.03 21.69
C GLU A 204 -7.10 -3.87 20.99
N ALA A 205 -7.61 -3.39 19.86
CA ALA A 205 -8.62 -4.10 19.08
C ALA A 205 -8.53 -3.76 17.60
N ASP A 206 -8.98 -4.67 16.74
CA ASP A 206 -9.10 -4.47 15.30
C ASP A 206 -10.48 -3.88 14.97
N MET A 207 -10.51 -2.60 14.62
CA MET A 207 -11.72 -1.88 14.21
C MET A 207 -12.04 -2.02 12.72
N LYS A 208 -11.18 -2.72 11.97
CA LYS A 208 -11.32 -2.99 10.51
C LYS A 208 -11.44 -1.71 9.67
N TRP A 209 -10.79 -0.62 10.10
CA TRP A 209 -10.82 0.71 9.48
C TRP A 209 -12.16 1.47 9.62
N LEU A 210 -13.18 0.89 10.22
CA LEU A 210 -14.54 1.41 10.20
C LEU A 210 -14.91 2.12 11.53
N GLU A 211 -15.53 3.30 11.42
CA GLU A 211 -15.98 4.08 12.57
C GLU A 211 -16.93 3.30 13.52
N PRO A 212 -17.94 2.56 13.01
CA PRO A 212 -18.81 1.76 13.91
C PRO A 212 -18.03 0.68 14.67
N GLY A 213 -17.01 0.08 14.05
CA GLY A 213 -16.13 -0.88 14.70
C GLY A 213 -15.32 -0.23 15.82
N ALA A 214 -14.73 0.92 15.55
CA ALA A 214 -13.97 1.68 16.55
C ALA A 214 -14.84 2.11 17.74
N ARG A 215 -16.05 2.57 17.47
CA ARG A 215 -17.02 2.94 18.50
C ARG A 215 -17.32 1.77 19.43
N LYS A 216 -17.64 0.59 18.88
CA LYS A 216 -17.90 -0.64 19.63
C LYS A 216 -16.71 -1.05 20.50
N GLU A 217 -15.51 -1.05 19.92
CA GLU A 217 -14.29 -1.45 20.64
C GLU A 217 -13.95 -0.42 21.75
N MET A 218 -14.18 0.87 21.50
CA MET A 218 -14.01 1.90 22.54
C MET A 218 -15.02 1.76 23.67
N GLU A 219 -16.29 1.43 23.41
CA GLU A 219 -17.29 1.12 24.43
C GLU A 219 -16.80 -0.03 25.33
N SER A 220 -16.18 -1.05 24.74
CA SER A 220 -15.57 -2.17 25.47
C SER A 220 -14.38 -1.72 26.34
N ALA A 221 -13.54 -0.82 25.84
CA ALA A 221 -12.42 -0.27 26.60
C ALA A 221 -12.91 0.60 27.76
N LEU A 222 -13.91 1.45 27.53
CA LEU A 222 -14.51 2.33 28.55
C LEU A 222 -15.15 1.56 29.70
N SER A 223 -15.75 0.39 29.42
CA SER A 223 -16.35 -0.47 30.43
C SER A 223 -15.31 -1.15 31.33
N ARG A 224 -14.09 -1.42 30.80
CA ARG A 224 -13.03 -2.14 31.51
C ARG A 224 -12.09 -1.23 32.28
N TYR A 225 -11.88 -0.01 31.80
CA TYR A 225 -10.85 0.89 32.32
C TYR A 225 -11.44 2.21 32.76
N SER A 226 -11.35 2.49 34.05
CA SER A 226 -11.77 3.77 34.64
C SER A 226 -10.87 4.92 34.22
N LYS A 227 -9.58 4.63 33.87
CA LYS A 227 -8.62 5.62 33.40
C LYS A 227 -8.07 5.24 32.04
N ILE A 228 -8.28 6.11 31.06
CA ILE A 228 -7.69 6.11 29.72
C ILE A 228 -7.19 7.53 29.49
N ASP A 229 -5.90 7.68 29.18
CA ASP A 229 -5.32 9.01 28.96
C ASP A 229 -5.40 9.42 27.48
N LEU A 230 -5.31 8.42 26.55
CA LEU A 230 -5.33 8.69 25.12
C LEU A 230 -5.81 7.48 24.32
N VAL A 231 -6.49 7.75 23.20
CA VAL A 231 -6.80 6.77 22.15
C VAL A 231 -5.95 7.08 20.92
N TYR A 232 -5.18 6.10 20.47
CA TYR A 232 -4.54 6.08 19.17
C TYR A 232 -5.32 5.18 18.24
N ALA A 233 -5.93 5.74 17.22
CA ALA A 233 -6.60 5.00 16.17
C ALA A 233 -5.77 5.04 14.88
N HIS A 234 -5.78 3.93 14.14
CA HIS A 234 -5.01 3.83 12.91
C HIS A 234 -5.58 4.67 11.75
N ASN A 235 -6.77 5.27 11.92
CA ASN A 235 -7.31 6.27 11.00
C ASN A 235 -8.22 7.27 11.73
N ASP A 236 -8.57 8.37 11.05
CA ASP A 236 -9.41 9.44 11.62
C ASP A 236 -10.86 9.01 11.88
N PRO A 237 -11.53 8.21 11.01
CA PRO A 237 -12.84 7.67 11.33
C PRO A 237 -12.83 6.83 12.61
N GLY A 238 -11.78 6.05 12.83
CA GLY A 238 -11.59 5.27 14.05
C GLY A 238 -11.42 6.16 15.29
N ALA A 239 -10.63 7.21 15.19
CA ALA A 239 -10.45 8.18 16.28
C ALA A 239 -11.76 8.94 16.59
N HIS A 240 -12.53 9.30 15.57
CA HIS A 240 -13.83 9.94 15.71
C HIS A 240 -14.86 9.00 16.35
N GLY A 241 -14.93 7.74 15.92
CA GLY A 241 -15.79 6.74 16.53
C GLY A 241 -15.49 6.52 18.01
N ALA A 242 -14.20 6.49 18.37
CA ALA A 242 -13.78 6.43 19.78
C ALA A 242 -14.20 7.68 20.57
N TYR A 243 -14.04 8.87 19.98
CA TYR A 243 -14.52 10.12 20.58
C TYR A 243 -16.05 10.08 20.83
N LEU A 244 -16.84 9.61 19.86
CA LEU A 244 -18.29 9.50 20.00
C LEU A 244 -18.69 8.53 21.13
N ALA A 245 -18.00 7.40 21.27
CA ALA A 245 -18.21 6.47 22.37
C ALA A 245 -17.87 7.10 23.74
N ALA A 246 -16.74 7.80 23.83
CA ALA A 246 -16.33 8.51 25.03
C ALA A 246 -17.31 9.63 25.40
N LYS A 247 -17.80 10.38 24.40
CA LYS A 247 -18.80 11.43 24.57
C LYS A 247 -20.14 10.89 25.12
N ALA A 248 -20.59 9.75 24.58
CA ALA A 248 -21.78 9.07 25.07
C ALA A 248 -21.64 8.62 26.55
N ALA A 249 -20.40 8.30 26.97
CA ALA A 249 -20.06 7.95 28.36
C ALA A 249 -19.70 9.16 29.24
N GLY A 250 -19.73 10.40 28.71
CA GLY A 250 -19.36 11.63 29.42
C GLY A 250 -17.87 11.75 29.75
N ARG A 251 -16.99 11.05 29.01
CA ARG A 251 -15.56 10.95 29.30
C ARG A 251 -14.67 11.56 28.20
N GLU A 252 -15.25 12.20 27.20
CA GLU A 252 -14.51 12.76 26.06
C GLU A 252 -13.51 13.86 26.44
N LYS A 253 -13.75 14.55 27.58
CA LYS A 253 -12.87 15.63 28.05
C LYS A 253 -11.62 15.13 28.77
N ASP A 254 -11.67 13.89 29.26
CA ASP A 254 -10.58 13.26 30.03
C ASP A 254 -9.62 12.47 29.14
N ILE A 255 -9.96 12.29 27.84
CA ILE A 255 -9.26 11.42 26.92
C ILE A 255 -8.81 12.21 25.69
N LEU A 256 -7.56 12.07 25.30
CA LEU A 256 -7.04 12.61 24.04
C LEU A 256 -7.27 11.61 22.90
N PHE A 257 -7.55 12.11 21.69
CA PHE A 257 -7.78 11.26 20.50
C PHE A 257 -6.78 11.62 19.40
N VAL A 258 -6.19 10.61 18.79
CA VAL A 258 -5.19 10.73 17.72
C VAL A 258 -5.56 9.80 16.58
N GLY A 259 -5.56 10.34 15.36
CA GLY A 259 -5.87 9.60 14.13
C GLY A 259 -4.76 9.69 13.09
N ILE A 260 -5.02 9.08 11.95
CA ILE A 260 -4.22 9.14 10.73
C ILE A 260 -5.20 9.30 9.57
N ASP A 261 -4.82 9.93 8.50
CA ASP A 261 -5.35 10.18 7.17
C ASP A 261 -5.32 11.69 6.88
N ALA A 262 -5.78 12.52 7.81
CA ALA A 262 -5.81 13.99 7.73
C ALA A 262 -6.50 14.51 6.47
N LEU A 263 -7.67 13.94 6.12
CA LEU A 263 -8.51 14.56 5.10
C LEU A 263 -8.98 15.94 5.58
N PRO A 264 -9.05 16.96 4.67
CA PRO A 264 -9.44 18.32 5.04
C PRO A 264 -10.79 18.40 5.77
N GLN A 265 -11.79 17.64 5.30
CA GLN A 265 -13.16 17.64 5.84
C GLN A 265 -13.35 16.70 7.05
N GLU A 266 -12.35 15.91 7.43
CA GLU A 266 -12.38 14.98 8.56
C GLU A 266 -11.25 15.26 9.55
N GLY A 267 -10.15 14.53 9.53
CA GLY A 267 -9.08 14.64 10.52
C GLY A 267 -8.58 16.08 10.74
N VAL A 268 -8.36 16.86 9.68
CA VAL A 268 -7.95 18.27 9.78
C VAL A 268 -9.06 19.10 10.43
N ALA A 269 -10.32 18.92 10.01
CA ALA A 269 -11.45 19.60 10.60
C ALA A 269 -11.66 19.18 12.07
N TYR A 270 -11.51 17.89 12.40
CA TYR A 270 -11.62 17.39 13.77
C TYR A 270 -10.55 17.96 14.69
N VAL A 271 -9.33 18.15 14.20
CA VAL A 271 -8.27 18.84 14.96
C VAL A 271 -8.65 20.30 15.19
N SER A 272 -9.15 21.00 14.17
CA SER A 272 -9.59 22.39 14.28
C SER A 272 -10.73 22.57 15.29
N GLN A 273 -11.64 21.61 15.35
CA GLN A 273 -12.78 21.58 16.28
C GLN A 273 -12.41 21.12 17.70
N GLY A 274 -11.19 20.62 17.91
CA GLY A 274 -10.73 20.06 19.19
C GLY A 274 -11.28 18.66 19.51
N ILE A 275 -11.84 17.97 18.52
CA ILE A 275 -12.26 16.56 18.62
C ILE A 275 -11.02 15.66 18.65
N LEU A 276 -10.08 15.87 17.74
CA LEU A 276 -8.79 15.20 17.74
C LEU A 276 -7.70 16.14 18.28
N SER A 277 -6.77 15.58 19.02
CA SER A 277 -5.57 16.28 19.50
C SER A 277 -4.49 16.37 18.40
N ALA A 278 -4.44 15.37 17.53
CA ALA A 278 -3.56 15.32 16.37
C ALA A 278 -4.11 14.34 15.32
N THR A 279 -3.76 14.59 14.06
CA THR A 279 -3.86 13.61 12.99
C THR A 279 -2.60 13.65 12.12
N PHE A 280 -2.23 12.50 11.57
CA PHE A 280 -1.05 12.31 10.72
C PHE A 280 -1.51 12.05 9.30
N GLN A 281 -1.05 12.87 8.35
CA GLN A 281 -1.46 12.72 6.96
C GLN A 281 -0.96 11.40 6.36
N TYR A 282 -1.88 10.72 5.71
CA TYR A 282 -1.62 9.64 4.77
C TYR A 282 -2.24 10.04 3.42
N PRO A 283 -1.43 10.50 2.44
CA PRO A 283 -1.93 10.94 1.14
C PRO A 283 -2.58 9.80 0.37
N THR A 284 -3.62 10.09 -0.41
CA THR A 284 -4.33 9.09 -1.22
C THR A 284 -3.48 8.54 -2.36
N GLY A 285 -2.59 9.35 -2.94
CA GLY A 285 -1.74 9.00 -4.07
C GLY A 285 -2.50 8.82 -5.38
N GLY A 286 -3.79 9.23 -5.43
CA GLY A 286 -4.62 9.03 -6.61
C GLY A 286 -4.15 9.80 -7.84
N ALA A 287 -3.74 11.06 -7.66
CA ALA A 287 -3.20 11.88 -8.74
C ALA A 287 -1.85 11.34 -9.22
N GLU A 288 -0.95 11.01 -8.30
CA GLU A 288 0.35 10.42 -8.61
C GLU A 288 0.22 9.08 -9.35
N ALA A 289 -0.81 8.28 -9.02
CA ALA A 289 -1.07 7.03 -9.72
C ALA A 289 -1.45 7.25 -11.18
N VAL A 290 -2.21 8.31 -11.49
CA VAL A 290 -2.55 8.68 -12.88
C VAL A 290 -1.33 9.19 -13.63
N ASP A 291 -0.51 10.04 -13.00
CA ASP A 291 0.74 10.56 -13.61
C ASP A 291 1.71 9.42 -13.94
N VAL A 292 1.87 8.47 -13.02
CA VAL A 292 2.71 7.27 -13.23
C VAL A 292 2.11 6.37 -14.32
N ALA A 293 0.78 6.20 -14.32
CA ALA A 293 0.09 5.41 -15.34
C ALA A 293 0.34 5.98 -16.75
N LEU A 294 0.24 7.29 -16.92
CA LEU A 294 0.50 7.93 -18.21
C LEU A 294 1.92 7.71 -18.70
N LYS A 295 2.93 7.85 -17.83
CA LYS A 295 4.32 7.56 -18.16
C LYS A 295 4.51 6.11 -18.63
N VAL A 296 3.94 5.15 -17.88
CA VAL A 296 3.99 3.72 -18.23
C VAL A 296 3.32 3.47 -19.58
N LEU A 297 2.14 4.05 -19.84
CA LEU A 297 1.41 3.91 -21.09
C LEU A 297 2.14 4.53 -22.29
N GLN A 298 2.99 5.55 -22.05
CA GLN A 298 3.87 6.17 -23.04
C GLN A 298 5.17 5.38 -23.24
N GLY A 299 5.39 4.31 -22.48
CA GLY A 299 6.59 3.47 -22.56
C GLY A 299 7.79 4.00 -21.76
N GLU A 300 7.55 4.97 -20.86
CA GLU A 300 8.59 5.48 -19.98
C GLU A 300 8.87 4.53 -18.81
N THR A 301 10.11 4.56 -18.32
CA THR A 301 10.50 3.86 -17.09
C THR A 301 10.07 4.67 -15.88
N VAL A 302 9.43 4.01 -14.91
CA VAL A 302 9.00 4.63 -13.67
C VAL A 302 9.70 3.98 -12.46
N PRO A 303 9.86 4.70 -11.34
CA PRO A 303 10.39 4.12 -10.11
C PRO A 303 9.54 2.93 -9.65
N LYS A 304 10.20 1.91 -9.12
CA LYS A 304 9.53 0.73 -8.54
C LYS A 304 8.69 1.10 -7.32
N GLU A 305 9.17 2.05 -6.53
CA GLU A 305 8.50 2.57 -5.33
C GLU A 305 8.49 4.10 -5.32
N ILE A 306 7.35 4.67 -5.01
CA ILE A 306 7.14 6.10 -4.83
C ILE A 306 6.58 6.31 -3.42
N THR A 307 7.41 6.88 -2.55
CA THR A 307 7.02 7.20 -1.17
C THR A 307 6.51 8.62 -1.10
N LEU A 308 5.25 8.77 -0.73
CA LEU A 308 4.60 10.07 -0.57
C LEU A 308 4.97 10.71 0.77
N GLY A 309 5.09 12.03 0.77
CA GLY A 309 5.34 12.80 1.98
C GLY A 309 4.13 12.81 2.92
N SER A 310 4.39 12.92 4.23
CA SER A 310 3.35 12.98 5.27
C SER A 310 3.51 14.23 6.12
N ARG A 311 2.45 14.65 6.79
CA ARG A 311 2.43 15.83 7.68
C ARG A 311 1.74 15.49 8.99
N LEU A 312 2.09 16.22 10.04
CA LEU A 312 1.41 16.21 11.33
C LEU A 312 0.53 17.46 11.45
N PHE A 313 -0.72 17.25 11.80
CA PHE A 313 -1.66 18.32 12.11
C PHE A 313 -2.00 18.28 13.61
N THR A 314 -1.80 19.41 14.26
CA THR A 314 -2.20 19.69 15.65
C THR A 314 -2.93 21.03 15.70
N ARG A 315 -3.54 21.37 16.83
CA ARG A 315 -4.24 22.64 16.97
C ARG A 315 -3.33 23.85 16.74
N GLU A 316 -2.05 23.71 17.06
CA GLU A 316 -1.06 24.78 16.96
C GLU A 316 -0.62 25.05 15.50
N ASN A 317 -0.73 24.05 14.61
CA ASN A 317 -0.21 24.15 13.23
C ASN A 317 -1.27 23.95 12.14
N VAL A 318 -2.49 23.51 12.47
CA VAL A 318 -3.52 23.16 11.48
C VAL A 318 -3.87 24.32 10.56
N ALA A 319 -3.94 25.55 11.08
CA ALA A 319 -4.22 26.75 10.28
C ALA A 319 -3.07 27.09 9.28
N ARG A 320 -1.86 26.55 9.49
CA ARG A 320 -0.68 26.73 8.61
C ARG A 320 -0.44 25.51 7.70
N GLY A 321 -1.39 24.59 7.62
CA GLY A 321 -1.28 23.40 6.77
C GLY A 321 -0.44 22.27 7.37
N GLY A 322 -0.29 22.22 8.69
CA GLY A 322 0.46 21.18 9.40
C GLY A 322 1.98 21.28 9.24
N GLU A 323 2.71 20.33 9.80
CA GLU A 323 4.17 20.24 9.74
C GLU A 323 4.63 18.97 9.01
N PRO A 324 5.61 19.01 8.08
CA PRO A 324 6.15 17.81 7.47
C PRO A 324 6.68 16.84 8.52
N LEU A 325 6.49 15.52 8.30
CA LEU A 325 7.17 14.49 9.08
C LEU A 325 8.60 14.33 8.54
N ASN A 326 9.57 14.69 9.37
CA ASN A 326 11.01 14.57 9.07
C ASN A 326 11.55 13.17 9.36
#